data_62c4876820cd45b6dc0b5953be44903a
#
_entry.id   62c4876820cd45b6dc0b5953be44903a
#
_cell.length_a   1.000
_cell.length_b   1.000
_cell.length_c   1.000
_cell.angle_alpha   90.00
_cell.angle_beta   90.00
_cell.angle_gamma   90.00
#
_symmetry.space_group_name_H-M   'P 1'
#
loop_
_entity.id
_entity.type
_entity.pdbx_description
1 polymer ?
#
loop_
_entity_poly.entity_id
_entity_poly.type
_entity_poly.pdbx_seq_one_letter_code
_entity_poly.pdbx_strand_id
1 'polypeptide(L)'
;HAGFPKGARIMLLAFDWHHDEQGRPQKEHSIFHIPDSYAASLAHQFPAQFEWVASIHPYREDAIPALHAAIKDGARAIKWLPSAMGIDPLSPRCDRYYEILAASGLPIISHAGRELAVQGGTQDYGNPLRLRRALDHGVRVVIAHCASDGDDQDMDGGINGPVVRSYDLFARMMDEPRYQGLLFGDISALTQRNRAWTLKLVLQRSEWHARLLNGSDYPLPGVMPLFAPSSFVAQG
;
A
#
# COMPACT_ATOMS: atom_id res chain seq x y z
N HIS A 1 -7.63 -10.43 -21.82
CA HIS A 1 -7.32 -11.69 -21.07
C HIS A 1 -6.36 -12.64 -21.79
N ALA A 2 -6.11 -12.45 -23.09
CA ALA A 2 -5.31 -13.39 -23.89
C ALA A 2 -3.80 -13.47 -23.52
N GLY A 3 -3.31 -12.62 -22.63
CA GLY A 3 -1.90 -12.57 -22.24
C GLY A 3 -1.58 -13.12 -20.85
N PHE A 4 -2.59 -13.50 -20.04
CA PHE A 4 -2.35 -14.01 -18.69
C PHE A 4 -2.37 -15.54 -18.64
N PRO A 5 -1.50 -16.16 -17.81
CA PRO A 5 -1.52 -17.60 -17.60
C PRO A 5 -2.90 -18.07 -17.11
N LYS A 6 -3.31 -19.27 -17.51
CA LYS A 6 -4.54 -19.88 -17.02
C LYS A 6 -4.51 -19.98 -15.49
N GLY A 7 -5.53 -19.45 -14.82
CA GLY A 7 -5.63 -19.44 -13.37
C GLY A 7 -5.03 -18.18 -12.70
N ALA A 8 -4.37 -17.30 -13.46
CA ALA A 8 -3.97 -16.00 -12.91
C ALA A 8 -5.20 -15.15 -12.59
N ARG A 9 -5.19 -14.50 -11.43
CA ARG A 9 -6.22 -13.53 -11.00
C ARG A 9 -5.59 -12.18 -10.77
N ILE A 10 -6.35 -11.13 -11.07
CA ILE A 10 -5.96 -9.74 -10.88
C ILE A 10 -6.78 -9.16 -9.74
N MET A 11 -6.12 -8.51 -8.79
CA MET A 11 -6.78 -7.76 -7.73
C MET A 11 -7.19 -6.38 -8.24
N LEU A 12 -8.48 -6.08 -8.17
CA LEU A 12 -9.05 -4.76 -8.48
C LEU A 12 -9.06 -3.95 -7.18
N LEU A 13 -8.40 -2.81 -7.19
CA LEU A 13 -8.29 -1.97 -6.00
C LEU A 13 -9.36 -0.88 -6.03
N ALA A 14 -10.22 -0.85 -5.01
CA ALA A 14 -11.04 0.31 -4.69
C ALA A 14 -10.16 1.46 -4.18
N PHE A 15 -10.73 2.68 -4.15
CA PHE A 15 -10.04 3.86 -3.65
C PHE A 15 -11.04 4.80 -2.97
N ASP A 16 -10.93 4.94 -1.65
CA ASP A 16 -11.80 5.82 -0.88
C ASP A 16 -11.39 7.28 -1.00
N TRP A 17 -12.29 8.19 -0.60
CA TRP A 17 -12.04 9.62 -0.55
C TRP A 17 -10.97 9.98 0.47
N HIS A 18 -10.37 11.16 0.28
CA HIS A 18 -9.72 11.87 1.38
C HIS A 18 -10.77 12.20 2.44
N HIS A 19 -10.46 11.99 3.71
CA HIS A 19 -11.32 12.40 4.82
C HIS A 19 -10.54 13.32 5.76
N ASP A 20 -11.26 14.28 6.34
CA ASP A 20 -10.71 15.12 7.40
C ASP A 20 -10.60 14.35 8.74
N GLU A 21 -10.04 15.01 9.74
CA GLU A 21 -9.90 14.42 11.06
C GLU A 21 -11.25 14.09 11.74
N GLN A 22 -12.36 14.65 11.27
CA GLN A 22 -13.69 14.34 11.73
C GLN A 22 -14.35 13.18 10.98
N GLY A 23 -13.63 12.60 10.01
CA GLY A 23 -14.12 11.49 9.19
C GLY A 23 -15.09 11.91 8.08
N ARG A 24 -15.14 13.19 7.72
CA ARG A 24 -15.99 13.72 6.67
C ARG A 24 -15.24 13.64 5.33
N PRO A 25 -15.86 13.14 4.26
CA PRO A 25 -15.23 13.05 2.95
C PRO A 25 -14.97 14.45 2.36
N GLN A 26 -13.75 14.67 1.91
CA GLN A 26 -13.27 15.89 1.26
C GLN A 26 -13.07 15.62 -0.23
N LYS A 27 -14.17 15.67 -0.99
CA LYS A 27 -14.19 15.28 -2.40
C LYS A 27 -13.33 16.18 -3.28
N GLU A 28 -13.22 17.45 -2.93
CA GLU A 28 -12.37 18.45 -3.59
C GLU A 28 -10.87 18.18 -3.42
N HIS A 29 -10.49 17.43 -2.38
CA HIS A 29 -9.12 16.98 -2.15
C HIS A 29 -8.82 15.60 -2.75
N SER A 30 -9.82 14.97 -3.38
CA SER A 30 -9.68 13.62 -3.94
C SER A 30 -9.70 13.68 -5.46
N ILE A 31 -8.58 13.31 -6.10
CA ILE A 31 -8.46 13.33 -7.56
C ILE A 31 -9.35 12.27 -8.21
N PHE A 32 -9.47 11.10 -7.58
CA PHE A 32 -10.33 10.03 -8.04
C PHE A 32 -10.89 9.22 -6.88
N HIS A 33 -11.97 8.52 -7.13
CA HIS A 33 -12.61 7.61 -6.21
C HIS A 33 -13.10 6.39 -6.97
N ILE A 34 -12.81 5.22 -6.46
CA ILE A 34 -13.30 3.93 -6.95
C ILE A 34 -14.08 3.26 -5.83
N PRO A 35 -15.42 3.22 -5.91
CA PRO A 35 -16.23 2.61 -4.86
C PRO A 35 -15.93 1.12 -4.66
N ASP A 36 -15.96 0.66 -3.41
CA ASP A 36 -15.86 -0.76 -3.07
C ASP A 36 -16.87 -1.61 -3.85
N SER A 37 -18.12 -1.12 -3.97
CA SER A 37 -19.19 -1.79 -4.71
C SER A 37 -18.87 -2.03 -6.19
N TYR A 38 -18.10 -1.12 -6.81
CA TYR A 38 -17.70 -1.29 -8.21
C TYR A 38 -16.65 -2.40 -8.34
N ALA A 39 -15.60 -2.37 -7.52
CA ALA A 39 -14.56 -3.40 -7.53
C ALA A 39 -15.14 -4.79 -7.20
N ALA A 40 -15.98 -4.87 -6.17
CA ALA A 40 -16.66 -6.09 -5.76
C ALA A 40 -17.57 -6.64 -6.88
N SER A 41 -18.38 -5.78 -7.53
CA SER A 41 -19.29 -6.20 -8.60
C SER A 41 -18.55 -6.85 -9.76
N LEU A 42 -17.41 -6.27 -10.18
CA LEU A 42 -16.58 -6.84 -11.24
C LEU A 42 -15.97 -8.19 -10.84
N ALA A 43 -15.48 -8.29 -9.59
CA ALA A 43 -14.94 -9.55 -9.09
C ALA A 43 -16.01 -10.66 -9.02
N HIS A 44 -17.24 -10.32 -8.60
CA HIS A 44 -18.37 -11.25 -8.58
C HIS A 44 -18.83 -11.64 -9.98
N GLN A 45 -18.81 -10.70 -10.95
CA GLN A 45 -19.18 -10.98 -12.33
C GLN A 45 -18.14 -11.87 -13.05
N PHE A 46 -16.86 -11.74 -12.70
CA PHE A 46 -15.74 -12.45 -13.34
C PHE A 46 -14.81 -13.13 -12.32
N PRO A 47 -15.31 -14.06 -11.49
CA PRO A 47 -14.57 -14.63 -10.36
C PRO A 47 -13.38 -15.50 -10.76
N ALA A 48 -13.30 -15.90 -12.02
CA ALA A 48 -12.13 -16.64 -12.56
C ALA A 48 -10.96 -15.71 -12.91
N GLN A 49 -11.20 -14.40 -13.07
CA GLN A 49 -10.21 -13.40 -13.48
C GLN A 49 -9.88 -12.38 -12.40
N PHE A 50 -10.87 -12.01 -11.58
CA PHE A 50 -10.73 -10.90 -10.64
C PHE A 50 -10.99 -11.32 -9.19
N GLU A 51 -10.22 -10.73 -8.32
CA GLU A 51 -10.47 -10.57 -6.90
C GLU A 51 -10.52 -9.07 -6.60
N TRP A 52 -11.02 -8.66 -5.46
CA TRP A 52 -11.12 -7.25 -5.13
C TRP A 52 -10.49 -6.91 -3.79
N VAL A 53 -10.07 -5.66 -3.68
CA VAL A 53 -9.45 -5.06 -2.52
C VAL A 53 -10.30 -3.85 -2.15
N ALA A 54 -10.80 -3.81 -0.92
CA ALA A 54 -11.58 -2.70 -0.43
C ALA A 54 -10.69 -1.50 -0.10
N SER A 55 -11.28 -0.31 -0.07
CA SER A 55 -10.63 0.90 0.41
C SER A 55 -11.58 1.64 1.34
N ILE A 56 -11.38 1.46 2.64
CA ILE A 56 -12.26 2.01 3.68
C ILE A 56 -11.41 2.90 4.58
N HIS A 57 -11.74 4.19 4.60
CA HIS A 57 -11.04 5.15 5.45
C HIS A 57 -11.36 4.89 6.93
N PRO A 58 -10.35 4.73 7.82
CA PRO A 58 -10.57 4.31 9.20
C PRO A 58 -11.28 5.36 10.07
N TYR A 59 -11.33 6.63 9.63
CA TYR A 59 -11.98 7.72 10.36
C TYR A 59 -13.46 7.91 10.02
N ARG A 60 -13.98 7.20 9.03
CA ARG A 60 -15.41 7.24 8.68
C ARG A 60 -16.26 6.78 9.86
N GLU A 61 -17.42 7.38 10.03
CA GLU A 61 -18.40 6.95 11.04
C GLU A 61 -18.82 5.49 10.86
N ASP A 62 -18.97 5.06 9.59
CA ASP A 62 -19.35 3.69 9.22
C ASP A 62 -18.15 2.77 8.96
N ALA A 63 -16.90 3.17 9.30
CA ALA A 63 -15.69 2.40 9.00
C ALA A 63 -15.78 0.95 9.46
N ILE A 64 -16.23 0.71 10.68
CA ILE A 64 -16.29 -0.63 11.27
C ILE A 64 -17.37 -1.50 10.63
N PRO A 65 -18.64 -1.05 10.50
CA PRO A 65 -19.65 -1.77 9.73
C PRO A 65 -19.24 -2.06 8.28
N ALA A 66 -18.64 -1.07 7.58
CA ALA A 66 -18.17 -1.23 6.21
C ALA A 66 -17.05 -2.27 6.11
N LEU A 67 -16.12 -2.29 7.07
CA LEU A 67 -15.04 -3.28 7.13
C LEU A 67 -15.59 -4.70 7.31
N HIS A 68 -16.54 -4.90 8.23
CA HIS A 68 -17.20 -6.20 8.40
C HIS A 68 -17.96 -6.64 7.14
N ALA A 69 -18.61 -5.70 6.46
CA ALA A 69 -19.30 -5.98 5.20
C ALA A 69 -18.30 -6.41 4.10
N ALA A 70 -17.18 -5.72 3.96
CA ALA A 70 -16.15 -6.05 2.99
C ALA A 70 -15.51 -7.42 3.26
N ILE A 71 -15.22 -7.74 4.54
CA ILE A 71 -14.73 -9.06 4.95
C ILE A 71 -15.72 -10.15 4.56
N LYS A 72 -17.00 -9.97 4.90
CA LYS A 72 -18.08 -10.92 4.58
C LYS A 72 -18.25 -11.10 3.07
N ASP A 73 -18.05 -10.04 2.31
CA ASP A 73 -18.19 -10.03 0.84
C ASP A 73 -16.92 -10.54 0.12
N GLY A 74 -15.91 -10.97 0.86
CA GLY A 74 -14.73 -11.64 0.31
C GLY A 74 -13.63 -10.70 -0.21
N ALA A 75 -13.56 -9.46 0.30
CA ALA A 75 -12.40 -8.60 0.06
C ALA A 75 -11.10 -9.32 0.45
N ARG A 76 -10.05 -9.16 -0.36
CA ARG A 76 -8.76 -9.85 -0.17
C ARG A 76 -7.74 -9.04 0.61
N ALA A 77 -7.94 -7.73 0.67
CA ALA A 77 -7.11 -6.77 1.40
C ALA A 77 -7.86 -5.46 1.57
N ILE A 78 -7.25 -4.53 2.31
CA ILE A 78 -7.62 -3.12 2.36
C ILE A 78 -6.53 -2.31 1.67
N LYS A 79 -6.88 -1.43 0.73
CA LYS A 79 -5.95 -0.48 0.09
C LYS A 79 -5.98 0.86 0.82
N TRP A 80 -4.81 1.32 1.22
CA TRP A 80 -4.59 2.69 1.72
C TRP A 80 -3.54 3.43 0.90
N LEU A 81 -3.75 4.72 0.75
CA LEU A 81 -2.78 5.71 0.31
C LEU A 81 -2.75 6.81 1.37
N PRO A 82 -2.02 6.59 2.50
CA PRO A 82 -2.14 7.40 3.72
C PRO A 82 -2.00 8.90 3.49
N SER A 83 -0.96 9.31 2.74
CA SER A 83 -0.72 10.73 2.45
C SER A 83 -1.88 11.39 1.71
N ALA A 84 -2.40 10.77 0.65
CA ALA A 84 -3.46 11.33 -0.19
C ALA A 84 -4.85 11.21 0.47
N MET A 85 -5.09 10.16 1.25
CA MET A 85 -6.38 9.92 1.89
C MET A 85 -6.54 10.65 3.24
N GLY A 86 -5.47 11.23 3.80
CA GLY A 86 -5.52 11.87 5.12
C GLY A 86 -5.52 10.87 6.29
N ILE A 87 -4.99 9.67 6.07
CA ILE A 87 -4.87 8.64 7.10
C ILE A 87 -3.51 8.76 7.78
N ASP A 88 -3.49 9.04 9.08
CA ASP A 88 -2.29 8.79 9.88
C ASP A 88 -2.28 7.35 10.39
N PRO A 89 -1.42 6.46 9.84
CA PRO A 89 -1.38 5.07 10.29
C PRO A 89 -0.93 4.91 11.75
N LEU A 90 -0.28 5.93 12.32
CA LEU A 90 0.15 5.94 13.72
C LEU A 90 -0.96 6.37 14.68
N SER A 91 -2.07 6.90 14.17
CA SER A 91 -3.16 7.40 14.99
C SER A 91 -3.83 6.29 15.80
N PRO A 92 -4.06 6.49 17.12
CA PRO A 92 -4.84 5.54 17.93
C PRO A 92 -6.29 5.37 17.46
N ARG A 93 -6.79 6.27 16.61
CA ARG A 93 -8.11 6.13 15.98
C ARG A 93 -8.19 4.91 15.06
N CYS A 94 -7.05 4.39 14.61
CA CYS A 94 -6.98 3.19 13.78
C CYS A 94 -7.01 1.88 14.59
N ASP A 95 -6.88 1.93 15.94
CA ASP A 95 -6.69 0.73 16.76
C ASP A 95 -7.83 -0.28 16.60
N ARG A 96 -9.06 0.18 16.71
CA ARG A 96 -10.22 -0.70 16.54
C ARG A 96 -10.31 -1.31 15.14
N TYR A 97 -9.88 -0.55 14.14
CA TYR A 97 -9.80 -1.02 12.76
C TYR A 97 -8.72 -2.11 12.64
N TYR A 98 -7.55 -1.89 13.24
CA TYR A 98 -6.44 -2.86 13.26
C TYR A 98 -6.80 -4.15 13.98
N GLU A 99 -7.48 -4.09 15.12
CA GLU A 99 -7.96 -5.27 15.84
C GLU A 99 -8.82 -6.18 14.96
N ILE A 100 -9.72 -5.61 14.18
CA ILE A 100 -10.60 -6.37 13.27
C ILE A 100 -9.79 -6.97 12.12
N LEU A 101 -8.86 -6.23 11.54
CA LEU A 101 -7.99 -6.73 10.49
C LEU A 101 -7.12 -7.89 10.97
N ALA A 102 -6.52 -7.76 12.15
CA ALA A 102 -5.72 -8.81 12.75
C ALA A 102 -6.55 -10.07 13.02
N ALA A 103 -7.75 -9.91 13.62
CA ALA A 103 -8.65 -11.01 13.92
C ALA A 103 -9.18 -11.74 12.66
N SER A 104 -9.44 -11.00 11.58
CA SER A 104 -9.90 -11.56 10.30
C SER A 104 -8.77 -12.08 9.42
N GLY A 105 -7.52 -11.71 9.72
CA GLY A 105 -6.37 -11.98 8.89
C GLY A 105 -6.36 -11.22 7.56
N LEU A 106 -7.17 -10.15 7.42
CA LEU A 106 -7.21 -9.33 6.22
C LEU A 106 -6.03 -8.36 6.21
N PRO A 107 -5.14 -8.38 5.20
CA PRO A 107 -3.98 -7.50 5.16
C PRO A 107 -4.32 -6.08 4.69
N ILE A 108 -3.44 -5.13 5.03
CA ILE A 108 -3.42 -3.79 4.43
C ILE A 108 -2.37 -3.77 3.31
N ILE A 109 -2.74 -3.26 2.15
CA ILE A 109 -1.82 -2.84 1.08
C ILE A 109 -1.71 -1.32 1.19
N SER A 110 -0.60 -0.84 1.73
CA SER A 110 -0.37 0.59 1.96
C SER A 110 0.70 1.13 1.01
N HIS A 111 0.41 2.26 0.39
CA HIS A 111 1.48 3.09 -0.16
C HIS A 111 2.33 3.64 0.99
N ALA A 112 3.64 3.73 0.79
CA ALA A 112 4.56 4.43 1.66
C ALA A 112 5.69 5.08 0.85
N GLY A 113 6.31 6.10 1.43
CA GLY A 113 7.22 7.00 0.74
C GLY A 113 6.47 8.14 0.06
N ARG A 114 7.16 8.85 -0.83
CA ARG A 114 6.63 10.02 -1.52
C ARG A 114 5.51 9.65 -2.49
N GLU A 115 4.42 10.41 -2.44
CA GLU A 115 3.30 10.29 -3.36
C GLU A 115 3.15 11.59 -4.15
N LEU A 116 3.29 11.49 -5.46
CA LEU A 116 3.15 12.61 -6.39
C LEU A 116 2.08 12.40 -7.47
N ALA A 117 1.59 11.16 -7.62
CA ALA A 117 0.58 10.84 -8.62
C ALA A 117 -0.81 11.28 -8.17
N VAL A 118 -1.06 11.27 -6.86
CA VAL A 118 -2.31 11.72 -6.26
C VAL A 118 -2.03 12.93 -5.38
N GLN A 119 -2.54 14.09 -5.79
CA GLN A 119 -2.36 15.35 -5.04
C GLN A 119 -3.22 15.35 -3.78
N GLY A 120 -2.77 16.11 -2.79
CA GLY A 120 -3.49 16.33 -1.53
C GLY A 120 -2.85 15.62 -0.34
N GLY A 121 -3.42 15.86 0.83
CA GLY A 121 -3.05 15.21 2.07
C GLY A 121 -1.73 15.67 2.68
N THR A 122 -1.22 14.85 3.58
CA THR A 122 -0.01 15.09 4.37
C THR A 122 1.05 14.06 4.01
N GLN A 123 2.13 14.47 3.36
CA GLN A 123 3.20 13.55 2.91
C GLN A 123 3.80 12.73 4.07
N ASP A 124 3.92 13.32 5.26
CA ASP A 124 4.43 12.64 6.45
C ASP A 124 3.64 11.36 6.82
N TYR A 125 2.36 11.27 6.43
CA TYR A 125 1.57 10.06 6.64
C TYR A 125 2.02 8.88 5.79
N GLY A 126 2.80 9.14 4.74
CA GLY A 126 3.48 8.15 3.92
C GLY A 126 4.75 7.54 4.55
N ASN A 127 5.22 8.05 5.67
CA ASN A 127 6.41 7.50 6.33
C ASN A 127 6.21 6.02 6.71
N PRO A 128 7.05 5.10 6.21
CA PRO A 128 6.90 3.67 6.46
C PRO A 128 6.82 3.30 7.95
N LEU A 129 7.55 4.02 8.81
CA LEU A 129 7.58 3.72 10.25
C LEU A 129 6.23 3.92 10.94
N ARG A 130 5.32 4.72 10.35
CA ARG A 130 3.96 4.89 10.90
C ARG A 130 3.13 3.60 10.82
N LEU A 131 3.44 2.72 9.87
CA LEU A 131 2.78 1.43 9.72
C LEU A 131 3.14 0.41 10.81
N ARG A 132 4.16 0.71 11.63
CA ARG A 132 4.51 -0.12 12.79
C ARG A 132 3.33 -0.31 13.75
N ARG A 133 2.48 0.71 13.92
CA ARG A 133 1.30 0.57 14.77
C ARG A 133 0.38 -0.55 14.28
N ALA A 134 0.13 -0.65 12.98
CA ALA A 134 -0.66 -1.74 12.41
C ALA A 134 0.03 -3.10 12.63
N LEU A 135 1.34 -3.18 12.39
CA LEU A 135 2.14 -4.39 12.60
C LEU A 135 2.14 -4.83 14.07
N ASP A 136 2.27 -3.88 15.00
CA ASP A 136 2.26 -4.15 16.45
C ASP A 136 0.88 -4.64 16.95
N HIS A 137 -0.22 -4.31 16.22
CA HIS A 137 -1.53 -4.92 16.40
C HIS A 137 -1.67 -6.30 15.74
N GLY A 138 -0.63 -6.83 15.09
CA GLY A 138 -0.66 -8.12 14.41
C GLY A 138 -1.27 -8.09 13.00
N VAL A 139 -1.51 -6.92 12.43
CA VAL A 139 -1.99 -6.78 11.06
C VAL A 139 -0.89 -7.10 10.07
N ARG A 140 -1.19 -7.92 9.06
CA ARG A 140 -0.28 -8.09 7.92
C ARG A 140 -0.30 -6.85 7.04
N VAL A 141 0.87 -6.30 6.75
CA VAL A 141 1.03 -5.09 5.94
C VAL A 141 1.88 -5.39 4.73
N VAL A 142 1.40 -5.01 3.56
CA VAL A 142 2.15 -5.01 2.30
C VAL A 142 2.48 -3.56 1.98
N ILE A 143 3.77 -3.20 1.99
CA ILE A 143 4.21 -1.86 1.59
C ILE A 143 4.41 -1.84 0.07
N ALA A 144 3.58 -1.06 -0.61
CA ALA A 144 3.62 -0.90 -2.05
C ALA A 144 4.97 -0.34 -2.51
N HIS A 145 5.49 -0.87 -3.62
CA HIS A 145 6.74 -0.42 -4.26
C HIS A 145 7.95 -0.44 -3.31
N CYS A 146 7.91 -1.21 -2.20
CA CYS A 146 8.96 -1.24 -1.19
C CYS A 146 9.35 0.16 -0.68
N ALA A 147 8.41 1.12 -0.62
CA ALA A 147 8.66 2.53 -0.29
C ALA A 147 9.85 3.13 -1.09
N SER A 148 10.01 2.78 -2.36
CA SER A 148 11.20 3.03 -3.18
C SER A 148 11.37 4.46 -3.68
N ASP A 149 10.46 5.39 -3.35
CA ASP A 149 10.56 6.80 -3.72
C ASP A 149 10.34 7.72 -2.51
N GLY A 150 11.16 8.77 -2.42
CA GLY A 150 11.08 9.78 -1.38
C GLY A 150 12.03 9.57 -0.21
N ASP A 151 11.98 10.54 0.68
CA ASP A 151 12.75 10.62 1.91
C ASP A 151 11.79 10.94 3.05
N ASP A 152 12.01 10.31 4.20
CA ASP A 152 11.20 10.46 5.40
C ASP A 152 12.07 10.67 6.64
N GLN A 153 11.50 11.30 7.65
CA GLN A 153 12.16 11.42 8.94
C GLN A 153 12.31 10.04 9.60
N ASP A 154 13.52 9.74 10.05
CA ASP A 154 13.75 8.57 10.91
C ASP A 154 13.18 8.82 12.29
N MET A 155 11.96 8.32 12.53
CA MET A 155 11.23 8.50 13.79
C MET A 155 11.92 7.79 14.99
N ASP A 156 12.81 6.82 14.74
CA ASP A 156 13.57 6.19 15.82
C ASP A 156 14.61 7.14 16.43
N GLY A 157 15.01 8.18 15.67
CA GLY A 157 15.81 9.29 16.18
C GLY A 157 15.01 10.38 16.92
N GLY A 158 13.71 10.14 17.13
CA GLY A 158 12.80 11.11 17.75
C GLY A 158 12.51 12.31 16.86
N ILE A 159 12.09 13.44 17.48
CA ILE A 159 11.69 14.66 16.75
C ILE A 159 12.81 15.28 15.89
N ASN A 160 14.06 15.01 16.24
CA ASN A 160 15.25 15.49 15.50
C ASN A 160 15.91 14.36 14.71
N GLY A 161 15.22 13.26 14.47
CA GLY A 161 15.76 12.14 13.67
C GLY A 161 16.15 12.61 12.28
N PRO A 162 17.20 12.04 11.67
CA PRO A 162 17.65 12.43 10.34
C PRO A 162 16.58 12.11 9.29
N VAL A 163 16.59 12.87 8.19
CA VAL A 163 15.82 12.53 6.99
C VAL A 163 16.66 11.53 6.19
N VAL A 164 16.05 10.38 5.88
CA VAL A 164 16.68 9.28 5.15
C VAL A 164 15.72 8.77 4.08
N ARG A 165 16.20 7.98 3.14
CA ARG A 165 15.34 7.42 2.09
C ARG A 165 14.25 6.55 2.72
N SER A 166 13.02 6.70 2.24
CA SER A 166 11.86 5.89 2.69
C SER A 166 12.14 4.39 2.56
N TYR A 167 12.84 3.99 1.49
CA TYR A 167 13.29 2.61 1.29
C TYR A 167 14.19 2.10 2.44
N ASP A 168 15.08 2.92 2.96
CA ASP A 168 15.99 2.49 4.04
C ASP A 168 15.22 2.21 5.34
N LEU A 169 14.14 2.98 5.59
CA LEU A 169 13.21 2.73 6.70
C LEU A 169 12.42 1.44 6.48
N PHE A 170 11.90 1.21 5.29
CA PHE A 170 11.25 -0.05 4.92
C PHE A 170 12.21 -1.23 5.07
N ALA A 171 13.43 -1.13 4.56
CA ALA A 171 14.44 -2.18 4.65
C ALA A 171 14.75 -2.55 6.11
N ARG A 172 14.90 -1.55 6.97
CA ARG A 172 15.10 -1.77 8.40
C ARG A 172 13.94 -2.52 9.04
N MET A 173 12.69 -2.16 8.71
CA MET A 173 11.50 -2.86 9.20
C MET A 173 11.44 -4.30 8.68
N MET A 174 11.83 -4.56 7.43
CA MET A 174 11.91 -5.92 6.88
C MET A 174 12.94 -6.81 7.62
N ASP A 175 13.95 -6.20 8.20
CA ASP A 175 14.98 -6.90 8.98
C ASP A 175 14.61 -7.07 10.46
N GLU A 176 13.54 -6.44 10.95
CA GLU A 176 13.07 -6.62 12.31
C GLU A 176 12.44 -8.02 12.49
N PRO A 177 12.98 -8.91 13.35
CA PRO A 177 12.45 -10.27 13.51
C PRO A 177 10.98 -10.31 13.96
N ARG A 178 10.53 -9.31 14.73
CA ARG A 178 9.14 -9.23 15.22
C ARG A 178 8.11 -9.03 14.09
N TYR A 179 8.55 -8.53 12.94
CA TYR A 179 7.67 -8.34 11.78
C TYR A 179 7.79 -9.44 10.72
N GLN A 180 8.57 -10.47 11.00
CA GLN A 180 8.64 -11.63 10.12
C GLN A 180 7.27 -12.32 10.05
N GLY A 181 6.72 -12.45 8.83
CA GLY A 181 5.37 -12.97 8.61
C GLY A 181 4.23 -11.94 8.70
N LEU A 182 4.52 -10.72 9.14
CA LEU A 182 3.57 -9.60 9.15
C LEU A 182 3.88 -8.55 8.09
N LEU A 183 5.16 -8.23 7.87
CA LEU A 183 5.56 -7.22 6.90
C LEU A 183 5.99 -7.86 5.58
N PHE A 184 5.40 -7.34 4.50
CA PHE A 184 5.67 -7.70 3.12
C PHE A 184 5.96 -6.45 2.30
N GLY A 185 6.71 -6.59 1.22
CA GLY A 185 6.83 -5.57 0.18
C GLY A 185 6.17 -6.04 -1.11
N ASP A 186 5.78 -5.13 -1.98
CA ASP A 186 5.49 -5.48 -3.35
C ASP A 186 6.52 -4.85 -4.31
N ILE A 187 6.80 -5.54 -5.40
CA ILE A 187 7.80 -5.12 -6.40
C ILE A 187 7.18 -4.37 -7.57
N SER A 188 5.90 -3.99 -7.46
CA SER A 188 5.25 -3.17 -8.48
C SER A 188 5.99 -1.85 -8.68
N ALA A 189 5.91 -1.30 -9.85
CA ALA A 189 6.53 -0.03 -10.25
C ALA A 189 8.07 0.09 -10.05
N LEU A 190 8.78 -0.91 -9.54
CA LEU A 190 10.25 -0.85 -9.35
C LEU A 190 11.03 -0.73 -10.66
N THR A 191 10.38 -0.94 -11.80
CA THR A 191 10.98 -0.70 -13.12
C THR A 191 10.85 0.74 -13.62
N GLN A 192 10.14 1.61 -12.88
CA GLN A 192 10.07 3.04 -13.19
C GLN A 192 11.42 3.73 -12.90
N ARG A 193 11.74 4.76 -13.70
CA ARG A 193 13.05 5.44 -13.64
C ARG A 193 13.41 5.97 -12.25
N ASN A 194 12.43 6.54 -11.54
CA ASN A 194 12.61 7.09 -10.20
C ASN A 194 12.74 6.01 -9.11
N ARG A 195 12.35 4.77 -9.41
CA ARG A 195 12.34 3.63 -8.46
C ARG A 195 13.35 2.53 -8.82
N ALA A 196 13.85 2.51 -10.06
CA ALA A 196 14.66 1.41 -10.59
C ALA A 196 15.96 1.14 -9.83
N TRP A 197 16.49 2.13 -9.13
CA TRP A 197 17.68 1.99 -8.30
C TRP A 197 17.48 0.99 -7.13
N THR A 198 16.24 0.80 -6.66
CA THR A 198 15.93 -0.14 -5.58
C THR A 198 15.84 -1.59 -6.06
N LEU A 199 15.56 -1.82 -7.35
CA LEU A 199 15.32 -3.17 -7.88
C LEU A 199 16.51 -4.10 -7.58
N LYS A 200 17.73 -3.65 -7.86
CA LYS A 200 18.95 -4.43 -7.57
C LYS A 200 19.11 -4.72 -6.07
N LEU A 201 18.83 -3.73 -5.23
CA LEU A 201 18.92 -3.89 -3.77
C LEU A 201 17.92 -4.94 -3.27
N VAL A 202 16.68 -4.89 -3.73
CA VAL A 202 15.63 -5.84 -3.36
C VAL A 202 15.98 -7.26 -3.85
N LEU A 203 16.49 -7.40 -5.08
CA LEU A 203 16.88 -8.70 -5.64
C LEU A 203 18.08 -9.33 -4.90
N GLN A 204 18.97 -8.53 -4.33
CA GLN A 204 20.10 -9.01 -3.54
C GLN A 204 19.70 -9.54 -2.16
N ARG A 205 18.50 -9.21 -1.68
CA ARG A 205 17.99 -9.62 -0.36
C ARG A 205 17.19 -10.93 -0.49
N SER A 206 17.90 -12.03 -0.75
CA SER A 206 17.28 -13.37 -0.96
C SER A 206 16.40 -13.81 0.21
N GLU A 207 16.72 -13.40 1.43
CA GLU A 207 15.96 -13.65 2.66
C GLU A 207 14.59 -12.95 2.68
N TRP A 208 14.38 -11.94 1.82
CA TRP A 208 13.08 -11.26 1.67
C TRP A 208 12.19 -11.89 0.59
N HIS A 209 12.74 -12.71 -0.33
CA HIS A 209 12.01 -13.15 -1.52
C HIS A 209 10.65 -13.79 -1.21
N ALA A 210 10.55 -14.55 -0.12
CA ALA A 210 9.28 -15.13 0.33
C ALA A 210 8.26 -14.10 0.85
N ARG A 211 8.69 -12.86 1.07
CA ARG A 211 7.87 -11.72 1.54
C ARG A 211 7.74 -10.61 0.51
N LEU A 212 8.16 -10.86 -0.73
CA LEU A 212 7.99 -9.93 -1.84
C LEU A 212 6.85 -10.41 -2.73
N LEU A 213 5.86 -9.56 -2.92
CA LEU A 213 4.68 -9.84 -3.72
C LEU A 213 4.81 -9.19 -5.10
N ASN A 214 4.18 -9.80 -6.09
CA ASN A 214 4.10 -9.24 -7.43
C ASN A 214 2.84 -8.40 -7.58
N GLY A 215 3.01 -7.16 -8.02
CA GLY A 215 1.94 -6.25 -8.40
C GLY A 215 2.26 -5.55 -9.71
N SER A 216 1.27 -5.01 -10.39
CA SER A 216 1.47 -4.26 -11.63
C SER A 216 1.45 -2.76 -11.45
N ASP A 217 0.74 -2.26 -10.45
CA ASP A 217 0.42 -0.84 -10.27
C ASP A 217 -0.20 -0.21 -11.54
N TYR A 218 -0.91 -1.04 -12.34
CA TYR A 218 -1.58 -0.57 -13.53
C TYR A 218 -2.71 0.43 -13.17
N PRO A 219 -2.92 1.54 -13.92
CA PRO A 219 -2.32 1.85 -15.23
C PRO A 219 -1.03 2.68 -15.19
N LEU A 220 -0.53 3.12 -14.03
CA LEU A 220 0.60 4.04 -13.96
C LEU A 220 1.88 3.52 -14.63
N PRO A 221 2.29 2.26 -14.46
CA PRO A 221 3.45 1.71 -15.16
C PRO A 221 3.27 1.57 -16.69
N GLY A 222 2.07 1.73 -17.21
CA GLY A 222 1.80 1.70 -18.66
C GLY A 222 2.27 2.94 -19.41
N VAL A 223 2.74 3.97 -18.73
CA VAL A 223 3.23 5.20 -19.35
C VAL A 223 4.69 5.01 -19.80
N MET A 224 4.89 4.73 -21.09
CA MET A 224 6.19 4.41 -21.67
C MET A 224 7.36 5.35 -21.29
N PRO A 225 7.19 6.69 -21.19
CA PRO A 225 8.29 7.56 -20.78
C PRO A 225 8.82 7.33 -19.35
N LEU A 226 8.06 6.64 -18.51
CA LEU A 226 8.49 6.29 -17.16
C LEU A 226 9.48 5.11 -17.13
N PHE A 227 9.63 4.39 -18.24
CA PHE A 227 10.53 3.25 -18.35
C PHE A 227 11.74 3.61 -19.21
N ALA A 228 12.92 3.25 -18.76
CA ALA A 228 14.15 3.34 -19.53
C ALA A 228 14.79 1.96 -19.61
N PRO A 229 14.37 1.08 -20.55
CA PRO A 229 14.94 -0.26 -20.69
C PRO A 229 16.47 -0.27 -20.81
N SER A 230 17.04 0.75 -21.44
CA SER A 230 18.50 0.94 -21.54
C SER A 230 19.20 1.09 -20.19
N SER A 231 18.52 1.60 -19.15
CA SER A 231 19.11 1.72 -17.82
C SER A 231 19.31 0.36 -17.13
N PHE A 232 18.53 -0.65 -17.50
CA PHE A 232 18.69 -2.01 -16.99
C PHE A 232 19.81 -2.76 -17.70
N VAL A 233 20.02 -2.51 -18.99
CA VAL A 233 21.13 -3.09 -19.78
C VAL A 233 22.47 -2.54 -19.29
N ALA A 234 22.55 -1.28 -18.92
CA ALA A 234 23.77 -0.64 -18.42
C ALA A 234 24.18 -1.07 -16.99
N GLN A 235 23.27 -1.70 -16.26
CA GLN A 235 23.51 -2.16 -14.88
C GLN A 235 23.84 -3.67 -14.80
N GLY A 236 23.74 -4.35 -15.93
CA GLY A 236 23.94 -5.81 -16.21
C GLY A 236 24.98 -6.47 -15.70
#